data_f5b0727e1bbeb7634aef50340a7cc356
#
_entry.id   f5b0727e1bbeb7634aef50340a7cc356
#
_cell.length_a   1.000
_cell.length_b   1.000
_cell.length_c   1.000
_cell.angle_alpha   90.00
_cell.angle_beta   90.00
_cell.angle_gamma   90.00
#
_symmetry.space_group_name_H-M   'P 1'
#
loop_
_entity.id
_entity.type
_entity.pdbx_description
1 polymer ?
#
loop_
_entity_poly.entity_id
_entity_poly.type
_entity_poly.pdbx_seq_one_letter_code
_entity_poly.pdbx_strand_id
1 'polypeptide(L)'
;MKLQRKNRLRALSLGAVAVSGALALTACGSDDNGGGGKASGNTSASAGTGSVKCDDAKGQLLADGSSAQKNAIDAWVKAFSQACHVQINYKGAGSGAGVTSFNQGQIAFAGSDSALKPEEVTASKKVCSGGQGIDLPMVGGPIALGYNVPGVDNLVLDAPTLAKIFDSKITNWNDAAIKKLNPGAKLPDLKIQAFHRSEDSGTTDNFTKYLIATTPDNWKYSGGKAWQAKGGQAASGSAGVAQGVKQNSGAIGYFELSYAKDISTVSIDTGAKSPVKPSTDSATADIAAAKVVGTGKDLSLQLDYKTKADGAYPITLVTYEIVCDKGNKADTLPATKAFLRYIAGEDGQKVLAQNDYAPIPDEIITKVRSTIEGLS
;
A
#
# COMPACT_ATOMS: atom_id res chain seq x y z
N MET A 1 29.02 50.79 14.61
CA MET A 1 29.68 50.47 15.86
C MET A 1 30.21 49.03 15.78
N LYS A 2 31.52 48.87 15.71
CA LYS A 2 32.28 47.61 15.62
C LYS A 2 32.42 46.99 16.99
N LEU A 3 32.44 45.64 17.08
CA LEU A 3 33.19 44.79 18.03
C LEU A 3 32.92 43.33 17.68
N GLN A 4 33.76 42.66 16.97
CA GLN A 4 34.96 41.85 17.26
C GLN A 4 34.70 40.62 18.16
N ARG A 5 34.82 39.46 17.49
CA ARG A 5 35.57 38.20 17.78
C ARG A 5 35.91 37.84 19.23
N LYS A 6 35.67 36.56 19.54
CA LYS A 6 36.73 35.68 20.13
C LYS A 6 36.49 34.19 19.87
N ASN A 7 37.42 33.61 19.11
CA ASN A 7 37.69 32.17 18.99
C ASN A 7 38.17 31.61 20.33
N ARG A 8 37.80 30.38 20.67
CA ARG A 8 38.63 29.51 21.53
C ARG A 8 38.61 28.09 20.98
N LEU A 9 39.66 27.73 20.26
CA LEU A 9 40.19 26.38 20.08
C LEU A 9 40.61 25.81 21.43
N ARG A 10 40.30 24.56 21.72
CA ARG A 10 41.09 23.69 22.59
C ARG A 10 41.14 22.30 21.98
N ALA A 11 42.35 21.93 21.60
CA ALA A 11 42.74 20.61 21.10
C ALA A 11 43.28 19.77 22.29
N LEU A 12 43.58 18.49 21.96
CA LEU A 12 44.29 17.45 22.71
C LEU A 12 43.37 16.57 23.57
N SER A 13 43.44 15.23 23.53
CA SER A 13 44.64 14.38 23.39
C SER A 13 44.29 12.95 22.97
N LEU A 14 45.25 12.33 22.31
CA LEU A 14 45.37 10.93 21.89
C LEU A 14 45.25 9.94 23.07
N GLY A 15 44.74 8.74 22.78
CA GLY A 15 44.86 7.55 23.59
C GLY A 15 44.72 6.31 22.71
N ALA A 16 45.83 5.87 22.11
CA ALA A 16 45.91 4.59 21.41
C ALA A 16 46.17 3.48 22.45
N VAL A 17 45.37 2.41 22.40
CA VAL A 17 45.75 1.11 23.00
C VAL A 17 45.53 0.04 21.96
N ALA A 18 46.63 -0.46 21.44
CA ALA A 18 46.73 -1.67 20.65
C ALA A 18 46.81 -2.88 21.59
N VAL A 19 45.99 -3.87 21.38
CA VAL A 19 46.20 -5.23 21.90
C VAL A 19 46.15 -6.21 20.75
N SER A 20 47.31 -6.73 20.47
CA SER A 20 47.58 -7.85 19.54
C SER A 20 47.33 -9.17 20.26
N GLY A 21 46.80 -10.16 19.60
CA GLY A 21 46.63 -11.53 20.10
C GLY A 21 46.20 -12.45 18.97
N ALA A 22 47.13 -12.89 18.29
CA ALA A 22 47.69 -14.18 17.87
C ALA A 22 46.71 -15.25 17.31
N LEU A 23 47.00 -15.59 16.07
CA LEU A 23 46.58 -16.74 15.28
C LEU A 23 46.91 -18.09 15.95
N ALA A 24 46.01 -19.04 15.73
CA ALA A 24 46.40 -20.47 15.67
C ALA A 24 45.65 -21.11 14.48
N LEU A 25 46.43 -21.35 13.44
CA LEU A 25 46.17 -22.30 12.36
C LEU A 25 46.53 -23.71 12.86
N THR A 26 45.61 -24.67 12.73
CA THR A 26 45.99 -26.04 12.64
C THR A 26 45.30 -26.67 11.44
N ALA A 27 46.10 -27.02 10.48
CA ALA A 27 45.77 -27.88 9.34
C ALA A 27 46.13 -29.34 9.64
N CYS A 28 45.56 -30.23 8.84
CA CYS A 28 45.90 -31.62 8.55
C CYS A 28 45.11 -32.69 9.31
N GLY A 29 44.48 -33.56 8.59
CA GLY A 29 44.84 -34.89 8.24
C GLY A 29 43.65 -35.73 7.73
N SER A 30 43.81 -36.28 6.58
CA SER A 30 42.99 -37.33 5.97
C SER A 30 42.98 -38.61 6.84
N ASP A 31 41.85 -39.34 6.86
CA ASP A 31 41.77 -40.68 6.33
C ASP A 31 40.42 -41.35 6.68
N ASP A 32 40.01 -42.22 5.79
CA ASP A 32 38.80 -43.04 5.68
C ASP A 32 38.42 -43.87 6.92
N ASN A 33 37.13 -44.03 7.19
CA ASN A 33 36.36 -45.27 7.01
C ASN A 33 35.02 -45.28 7.79
N GLY A 34 33.95 -45.53 7.09
CA GLY A 34 32.76 -46.32 7.36
C GLY A 34 32.00 -46.22 8.71
N GLY A 35 30.73 -45.85 8.63
CA GLY A 35 29.78 -46.21 9.68
C GLY A 35 28.65 -45.23 9.89
N GLY A 36 27.43 -45.63 9.54
CA GLY A 36 26.18 -44.83 9.54
C GLY A 36 25.84 -44.13 10.85
N GLY A 37 25.46 -42.87 10.72
CA GLY A 37 24.88 -42.10 11.77
C GLY A 37 23.96 -41.05 11.14
N LYS A 38 22.65 -41.15 11.39
CA LYS A 38 21.66 -40.15 11.00
C LYS A 38 22.01 -38.80 11.59
N ALA A 39 22.55 -37.90 10.80
CA ALA A 39 22.65 -36.51 11.14
C ALA A 39 21.31 -35.83 10.81
N SER A 40 20.65 -35.35 11.85
CA SER A 40 19.49 -34.47 11.78
C SER A 40 19.95 -33.20 11.09
N GLY A 41 19.65 -33.07 9.82
CA GLY A 41 19.89 -31.87 9.06
C GLY A 41 18.98 -30.75 9.57
N ASN A 42 19.58 -29.76 10.19
CA ASN A 42 18.95 -28.48 10.48
C ASN A 42 18.73 -27.81 9.12
N THR A 43 17.59 -28.08 8.49
CA THR A 43 17.11 -27.31 7.33
C THR A 43 16.76 -25.93 7.80
N SER A 44 17.73 -25.01 7.72
CA SER A 44 17.42 -23.59 7.59
C SER A 44 16.46 -23.51 6.41
N ALA A 45 15.18 -23.20 6.68
CA ALA A 45 14.21 -22.90 5.66
C ALA A 45 14.72 -21.70 4.87
N SER A 46 15.42 -21.96 3.79
CA SER A 46 15.63 -21.03 2.71
C SER A 46 14.22 -20.74 2.21
N ALA A 47 13.71 -19.53 2.49
CA ALA A 47 12.49 -19.04 1.87
C ALA A 47 12.66 -19.27 0.37
N GLY A 48 11.86 -20.17 -0.20
CA GLY A 48 11.98 -20.59 -1.57
C GLY A 48 11.93 -19.37 -2.47
N THR A 49 13.04 -19.09 -3.12
CA THR A 49 13.06 -18.26 -4.32
C THR A 49 12.35 -19.08 -5.38
N GLY A 50 11.01 -19.01 -5.39
CA GLY A 50 10.22 -19.41 -6.54
C GLY A 50 10.84 -18.78 -7.76
N SER A 51 10.83 -19.47 -8.89
CA SER A 51 11.63 -19.15 -10.07
C SER A 51 11.27 -17.77 -10.64
N VAL A 52 11.83 -16.71 -10.06
CA VAL A 52 11.76 -15.35 -10.64
C VAL A 52 12.46 -15.40 -12.00
N LYS A 53 11.69 -15.22 -13.07
CA LYS A 53 12.25 -15.17 -14.43
C LYS A 53 12.74 -13.76 -14.70
N CYS A 54 14.03 -13.61 -14.86
CA CYS A 54 14.67 -12.30 -15.08
C CYS A 54 14.70 -11.90 -16.55
N ASP A 55 14.63 -12.88 -17.46
CA ASP A 55 14.80 -12.65 -18.91
C ASP A 55 16.02 -11.74 -19.18
N ASP A 56 15.86 -10.70 -20.01
CA ASP A 56 16.89 -9.68 -20.30
C ASP A 56 16.81 -8.48 -19.34
N ALA A 57 16.15 -8.62 -18.18
CA ALA A 57 16.01 -7.55 -17.21
C ALA A 57 17.37 -7.10 -16.67
N LYS A 58 17.65 -5.81 -16.73
CA LYS A 58 18.88 -5.20 -16.23
C LYS A 58 18.70 -3.73 -15.93
N GLY A 59 19.65 -3.16 -15.21
CA GLY A 59 19.71 -1.71 -14.96
C GLY A 59 18.83 -1.26 -13.81
N GLN A 60 18.19 -0.12 -13.98
CA GLN A 60 17.41 0.55 -12.93
C GLN A 60 16.02 0.93 -13.46
N LEU A 61 15.01 0.73 -12.62
CA LEU A 61 13.65 1.25 -12.82
C LEU A 61 13.36 2.36 -11.82
N LEU A 62 12.88 3.49 -12.32
CA LEU A 62 12.26 4.53 -11.51
C LEU A 62 10.75 4.34 -11.54
N ALA A 63 10.13 4.37 -10.37
CA ALA A 63 8.69 4.25 -10.20
C ALA A 63 8.21 5.16 -9.06
N ASP A 64 6.95 5.53 -9.09
CA ASP A 64 6.33 6.37 -8.07
C ASP A 64 4.83 6.05 -8.01
N GLY A 65 4.15 6.51 -6.96
CA GLY A 65 2.70 6.36 -6.91
C GLY A 65 2.13 6.11 -5.53
N SER A 66 1.14 5.25 -5.46
CA SER A 66 0.41 5.00 -4.23
C SER A 66 1.32 4.61 -3.06
N SER A 67 1.17 5.31 -1.95
CA SER A 67 1.79 4.91 -0.69
C SER A 67 1.07 3.74 -0.02
N ALA A 68 -0.17 3.42 -0.42
CA ALA A 68 -0.91 2.29 0.13
C ALA A 68 -0.20 0.96 -0.20
N GLN A 69 0.29 0.78 -1.41
CA GLN A 69 1.01 -0.44 -1.80
C GLN A 69 2.49 -0.48 -1.41
N LYS A 70 3.02 0.56 -0.73
CA LYS A 70 4.47 0.68 -0.51
C LYS A 70 5.07 -0.54 0.19
N ASN A 71 4.39 -1.11 1.18
CA ASN A 71 4.88 -2.30 1.89
C ASN A 71 4.90 -3.54 0.98
N ALA A 72 3.94 -3.70 0.07
CA ALA A 72 3.94 -4.76 -0.94
C ALA A 72 5.10 -4.58 -1.94
N ILE A 73 5.25 -3.36 -2.47
CA ILE A 73 6.35 -3.02 -3.40
C ILE A 73 7.71 -3.28 -2.75
N ASP A 74 7.93 -2.89 -1.50
CA ASP A 74 9.20 -3.10 -0.82
C ASP A 74 9.53 -4.59 -0.68
N ALA A 75 8.54 -5.42 -0.36
CA ALA A 75 8.71 -6.87 -0.28
C ALA A 75 9.03 -7.47 -1.66
N TRP A 76 8.31 -7.06 -2.69
CA TRP A 76 8.53 -7.52 -4.06
C TRP A 76 9.88 -7.08 -4.63
N VAL A 77 10.23 -5.80 -4.44
CA VAL A 77 11.51 -5.24 -4.90
C VAL A 77 12.67 -5.97 -4.24
N LYS A 78 12.58 -6.25 -2.95
CA LYS A 78 13.61 -7.02 -2.24
C LYS A 78 13.85 -8.39 -2.88
N ALA A 79 12.79 -9.16 -3.12
CA ALA A 79 12.90 -10.49 -3.71
C ALA A 79 13.36 -10.44 -5.18
N PHE A 80 12.79 -9.54 -5.99
CA PHE A 80 13.12 -9.39 -7.40
C PHE A 80 14.55 -8.89 -7.61
N SER A 81 14.99 -7.89 -6.86
CA SER A 81 16.35 -7.34 -6.99
C SER A 81 17.42 -8.35 -6.57
N GLN A 82 17.14 -9.20 -5.59
CA GLN A 82 18.04 -10.29 -5.20
C GLN A 82 18.19 -11.35 -6.32
N ALA A 83 17.11 -11.65 -7.02
CA ALA A 83 17.11 -12.65 -8.09
C ALA A 83 17.67 -12.11 -9.42
N CYS A 84 17.28 -10.90 -9.81
CA CYS A 84 17.52 -10.37 -11.16
C CYS A 84 18.56 -9.24 -11.22
N HIS A 85 19.10 -8.81 -10.08
CA HIS A 85 20.09 -7.72 -9.99
C HIS A 85 19.60 -6.41 -10.64
N VAL A 86 18.28 -6.19 -10.70
CA VAL A 86 17.65 -4.94 -11.15
C VAL A 86 17.37 -4.06 -9.95
N GLN A 87 17.78 -2.80 -10.02
CA GLN A 87 17.47 -1.82 -8.98
C GLN A 87 16.12 -1.16 -9.29
N ILE A 88 15.18 -1.24 -8.36
CA ILE A 88 13.86 -0.58 -8.47
C ILE A 88 13.72 0.46 -7.37
N ASN A 89 13.52 1.73 -7.76
CA ASN A 89 13.31 2.83 -6.83
C ASN A 89 11.87 3.31 -6.92
N TYR A 90 11.07 2.96 -5.91
CA TYR A 90 9.68 3.37 -5.77
C TYR A 90 9.53 4.41 -4.66
N LYS A 91 9.03 5.62 -4.98
CA LYS A 91 8.94 6.72 -4.01
C LYS A 91 7.72 6.63 -3.09
N GLY A 92 6.55 6.26 -3.61
CA GLY A 92 5.30 6.23 -2.85
C GLY A 92 4.75 7.62 -2.51
N ALA A 93 4.88 8.57 -3.41
CA ALA A 93 4.48 9.98 -3.18
C ALA A 93 2.97 10.24 -3.35
N GLY A 94 2.17 9.22 -3.59
CA GLY A 94 0.73 9.28 -3.81
C GLY A 94 0.34 8.96 -5.25
N SER A 95 -0.87 8.43 -5.43
CA SER A 95 -1.38 8.01 -6.76
C SER A 95 -1.35 9.14 -7.79
N GLY A 96 -1.71 10.36 -7.39
CA GLY A 96 -1.68 11.52 -8.28
C GLY A 96 -0.28 11.90 -8.74
N ALA A 97 0.71 11.83 -7.84
CA ALA A 97 2.12 12.06 -8.17
C ALA A 97 2.64 11.01 -9.14
N GLY A 98 2.31 9.72 -8.91
CA GLY A 98 2.68 8.63 -9.79
C GLY A 98 2.14 8.81 -11.21
N VAL A 99 0.83 9.06 -11.35
CA VAL A 99 0.19 9.31 -12.67
C VAL A 99 0.81 10.52 -13.37
N THR A 100 1.10 11.59 -12.63
CA THR A 100 1.75 12.79 -13.18
C THR A 100 3.15 12.47 -13.70
N SER A 101 3.98 11.78 -12.90
CA SER A 101 5.35 11.41 -13.28
C SER A 101 5.37 10.44 -14.47
N PHE A 102 4.39 9.50 -14.53
CA PHE A 102 4.22 8.60 -15.66
C PHE A 102 3.88 9.38 -16.94
N ASN A 103 2.88 10.27 -16.90
CA ASN A 103 2.45 11.07 -18.04
C ASN A 103 3.50 12.10 -18.50
N GLN A 104 4.51 12.38 -17.66
CA GLN A 104 5.70 13.16 -18.01
C GLN A 104 6.86 12.30 -18.53
N GLY A 105 6.71 10.96 -18.57
CA GLY A 105 7.74 10.03 -19.01
C GLY A 105 8.95 9.95 -18.07
N GLN A 106 8.81 10.30 -16.80
CA GLN A 106 9.90 10.31 -15.80
C GLN A 106 10.15 8.94 -15.18
N ILE A 107 9.15 8.06 -15.21
CA ILE A 107 9.17 6.75 -14.55
C ILE A 107 8.75 5.64 -15.52
N ALA A 108 9.13 4.40 -15.21
CA ALA A 108 8.81 3.23 -16.03
C ALA A 108 7.37 2.73 -15.81
N PHE A 109 6.88 2.81 -14.57
CA PHE A 109 5.51 2.48 -14.20
C PHE A 109 5.05 3.33 -13.00
N ALA A 110 3.75 3.50 -12.86
CA ALA A 110 3.17 4.19 -11.71
C ALA A 110 2.22 3.28 -10.94
N GLY A 111 2.23 3.37 -9.60
CA GLY A 111 1.22 2.75 -8.75
C GLY A 111 0.05 3.70 -8.49
N SER A 112 -1.19 3.27 -8.70
CA SER A 112 -2.36 4.09 -8.40
C SER A 112 -3.51 3.27 -7.86
N ASP A 113 -4.11 3.69 -6.73
CA ASP A 113 -5.33 3.04 -6.19
C ASP A 113 -6.61 3.50 -6.91
N SER A 114 -6.47 4.36 -7.91
CA SER A 114 -7.57 4.80 -8.78
C SER A 114 -7.18 4.54 -10.22
N ALA A 115 -8.07 3.97 -11.00
CA ALA A 115 -7.89 3.85 -12.44
C ALA A 115 -7.64 5.21 -13.09
N LEU A 116 -6.94 5.21 -14.21
CA LEU A 116 -6.70 6.40 -15.01
C LEU A 116 -8.02 7.03 -15.45
N LYS A 117 -8.14 8.34 -15.28
CA LYS A 117 -9.25 9.11 -15.83
C LYS A 117 -9.06 9.29 -17.33
N PRO A 118 -10.14 9.56 -18.09
CA PRO A 118 -10.05 9.78 -19.55
C PRO A 118 -9.02 10.82 -19.98
N GLU A 119 -8.90 11.92 -19.21
CA GLU A 119 -7.89 12.97 -19.45
C GLU A 119 -6.47 12.49 -19.12
N GLU A 120 -6.29 11.62 -18.11
CA GLU A 120 -5.00 11.02 -17.76
C GLU A 120 -4.56 10.01 -18.82
N VAL A 121 -5.49 9.18 -19.35
CA VAL A 121 -5.26 8.29 -20.50
C VAL A 121 -4.88 9.11 -21.75
N THR A 122 -5.57 10.22 -22.01
CA THR A 122 -5.25 11.10 -23.14
C THR A 122 -3.85 11.71 -23.01
N ALA A 123 -3.48 12.12 -21.80
CA ALA A 123 -2.14 12.67 -21.53
C ALA A 123 -1.04 11.62 -21.73
N SER A 124 -1.29 10.35 -21.37
CA SER A 124 -0.31 9.27 -21.50
C SER A 124 0.11 8.98 -22.95
N LYS A 125 -0.74 9.29 -23.94
CA LYS A 125 -0.42 9.11 -25.36
C LYS A 125 0.81 9.90 -25.83
N LYS A 126 1.22 10.93 -25.08
CA LYS A 126 2.43 11.69 -25.36
C LYS A 126 3.72 10.91 -25.05
N VAL A 127 3.64 9.98 -24.10
CA VAL A 127 4.79 9.18 -23.63
C VAL A 127 4.71 7.73 -24.11
N CYS A 128 3.51 7.23 -24.39
CA CYS A 128 3.25 5.91 -24.96
C CYS A 128 3.20 5.98 -26.48
N SER A 129 4.35 5.84 -27.15
CA SER A 129 4.47 6.00 -28.61
C SER A 129 3.56 5.02 -29.38
N GLY A 130 2.45 5.54 -29.94
CA GLY A 130 1.46 4.75 -30.68
C GLY A 130 0.57 3.87 -29.79
N GLY A 131 0.56 4.10 -28.49
CA GLY A 131 -0.29 3.47 -27.48
C GLY A 131 -0.84 4.45 -26.46
N GLN A 132 -1.21 3.95 -25.30
CA GLN A 132 -1.72 4.72 -24.18
C GLN A 132 -1.41 4.02 -22.84
N GLY A 133 -1.53 4.74 -21.73
CA GLY A 133 -1.50 4.15 -20.39
C GLY A 133 -2.67 3.24 -20.14
N ILE A 134 -2.43 2.13 -19.48
CA ILE A 134 -3.43 1.14 -19.06
C ILE A 134 -3.26 0.81 -17.59
N ASP A 135 -4.37 0.39 -16.97
CA ASP A 135 -4.44 -0.03 -15.57
C ASP A 135 -4.33 -1.55 -15.46
N LEU A 136 -3.30 -2.03 -14.74
CA LEU A 136 -3.09 -3.45 -14.44
C LEU A 136 -3.30 -3.68 -12.94
N PRO A 137 -4.43 -4.26 -12.49
CA PRO A 137 -4.67 -4.50 -11.07
C PRO A 137 -3.68 -5.51 -10.50
N MET A 138 -2.95 -5.13 -9.45
CA MET A 138 -1.88 -5.95 -8.85
C MET A 138 -2.05 -6.22 -7.37
N VAL A 139 -2.63 -5.27 -6.63
CA VAL A 139 -2.76 -5.33 -5.18
C VAL A 139 -4.17 -5.00 -4.79
N GLY A 140 -4.81 -5.83 -4.00
CA GLY A 140 -6.04 -5.52 -3.30
C GLY A 140 -5.76 -5.22 -1.82
N GLY A 141 -6.64 -4.48 -1.17
CA GLY A 141 -6.53 -4.28 0.27
C GLY A 141 -7.68 -3.50 0.86
N PRO A 142 -7.96 -3.71 2.15
CA PRO A 142 -8.94 -2.90 2.86
C PRO A 142 -8.33 -1.55 3.25
N ILE A 143 -9.13 -0.50 3.13
CA ILE A 143 -8.83 0.80 3.73
C ILE A 143 -9.31 0.74 5.18
N ALA A 144 -8.38 0.53 6.09
CA ALA A 144 -8.68 0.48 7.51
C ALA A 144 -8.96 1.88 8.06
N LEU A 145 -10.01 2.01 8.87
CA LEU A 145 -10.25 3.16 9.73
C LEU A 145 -9.55 2.88 11.07
N GLY A 146 -8.30 3.35 11.20
CA GLY A 146 -7.56 3.22 12.45
C GLY A 146 -8.01 4.26 13.48
N TYR A 147 -8.06 3.89 14.77
CA TYR A 147 -8.40 4.81 15.84
C TYR A 147 -7.54 4.61 17.08
N ASN A 148 -7.46 5.67 17.91
CA ASN A 148 -6.73 5.66 19.16
C ASN A 148 -7.61 6.28 20.27
N VAL A 149 -8.48 5.47 20.85
CA VAL A 149 -9.38 5.87 21.94
C VAL A 149 -9.12 4.97 23.14
N PRO A 150 -8.51 5.51 24.22
CA PRO A 150 -8.15 4.71 25.38
C PRO A 150 -9.34 3.98 25.99
N GLY A 151 -9.19 2.67 26.22
CA GLY A 151 -10.19 1.82 26.84
C GLY A 151 -11.40 1.49 25.95
N VAL A 152 -11.31 1.74 24.63
CA VAL A 152 -12.34 1.37 23.67
C VAL A 152 -11.79 0.34 22.69
N ASP A 153 -12.33 -0.86 22.77
CA ASP A 153 -12.03 -1.96 21.86
C ASP A 153 -13.25 -2.24 20.96
N ASN A 154 -13.00 -2.83 19.79
CA ASN A 154 -14.03 -3.30 18.86
C ASN A 154 -15.07 -2.23 18.46
N LEU A 155 -14.60 -1.01 18.20
CA LEU A 155 -15.45 0.10 17.77
C LEU A 155 -16.17 -0.22 16.45
N VAL A 156 -17.47 0.05 16.40
CA VAL A 156 -18.32 -0.09 15.22
C VAL A 156 -18.78 1.29 14.77
N LEU A 157 -18.64 1.58 13.48
CA LEU A 157 -19.16 2.79 12.85
C LEU A 157 -19.91 2.43 11.56
N ASP A 158 -20.91 3.25 11.22
CA ASP A 158 -21.60 3.20 9.93
C ASP A 158 -21.16 4.35 9.00
N ALA A 159 -21.55 4.30 7.75
CA ALA A 159 -21.20 5.32 6.75
C ALA A 159 -21.69 6.73 7.14
N PRO A 160 -22.93 6.94 7.62
CA PRO A 160 -23.40 8.24 8.07
C PRO A 160 -22.57 8.84 9.22
N THR A 161 -22.18 8.01 10.18
CA THR A 161 -21.36 8.44 11.32
C THR A 161 -19.94 8.77 10.87
N LEU A 162 -19.32 7.95 10.00
CA LEU A 162 -18.02 8.23 9.41
C LEU A 162 -18.02 9.54 8.62
N ALA A 163 -19.02 9.76 7.76
CA ALA A 163 -19.15 11.00 7.01
C ALA A 163 -19.18 12.24 7.92
N LYS A 164 -19.94 12.17 9.02
CA LYS A 164 -20.05 13.26 9.98
C LYS A 164 -18.76 13.48 10.77
N ILE A 165 -18.04 12.43 11.11
CA ILE A 165 -16.73 12.52 11.79
C ILE A 165 -15.72 13.22 10.85
N PHE A 166 -15.57 12.74 9.62
CA PHE A 166 -14.60 13.28 8.67
C PHE A 166 -15.00 14.66 8.10
N ASP A 167 -16.28 15.05 8.22
CA ASP A 167 -16.76 16.41 7.94
C ASP A 167 -16.80 17.32 9.19
N SER A 168 -16.20 16.89 10.30
CA SER A 168 -16.12 17.62 11.57
C SER A 168 -17.49 18.04 12.15
N LYS A 169 -18.56 17.29 11.84
CA LYS A 169 -19.90 17.46 12.41
C LYS A 169 -20.07 16.68 13.71
N ILE A 170 -19.45 15.50 13.83
CA ILE A 170 -19.27 14.76 15.06
C ILE A 170 -17.84 15.00 15.53
N THR A 171 -17.67 15.65 16.69
CA THR A 171 -16.37 16.10 17.18
C THR A 171 -15.96 15.49 18.53
N ASN A 172 -16.79 14.57 19.06
CA ASN A 172 -16.51 13.91 20.34
C ASN A 172 -16.87 12.44 20.29
N TRP A 173 -16.05 11.59 20.91
CA TRP A 173 -16.26 10.15 20.92
C TRP A 173 -17.50 9.70 21.72
N ASN A 174 -17.98 10.48 22.67
CA ASN A 174 -19.20 10.19 23.41
C ASN A 174 -20.50 10.67 22.73
N ASP A 175 -20.44 11.03 21.44
CA ASP A 175 -21.60 11.45 20.65
C ASP A 175 -22.70 10.35 20.64
N ALA A 176 -23.96 10.79 20.61
CA ALA A 176 -25.12 9.89 20.66
C ALA A 176 -25.16 8.91 19.46
N ALA A 177 -24.69 9.33 18.26
CA ALA A 177 -24.65 8.47 17.09
C ALA A 177 -23.64 7.33 17.29
N ILE A 178 -22.46 7.63 17.86
CA ILE A 178 -21.43 6.61 18.13
C ILE A 178 -21.91 5.67 19.25
N LYS A 179 -22.50 6.21 20.33
CA LYS A 179 -23.06 5.41 21.42
C LYS A 179 -24.12 4.41 20.94
N LYS A 180 -24.98 4.83 20.01
CA LYS A 180 -26.03 3.97 19.45
C LYS A 180 -25.47 2.74 18.74
N LEU A 181 -24.35 2.88 18.04
CA LEU A 181 -23.67 1.79 17.33
C LEU A 181 -22.83 0.90 18.25
N ASN A 182 -22.51 1.37 19.46
CA ASN A 182 -21.64 0.70 20.42
C ASN A 182 -22.30 0.57 21.80
N PRO A 183 -23.44 -0.14 21.91
CA PRO A 183 -24.13 -0.31 23.18
C PRO A 183 -23.23 -1.05 24.18
N GLY A 184 -23.05 -0.47 25.37
CA GLY A 184 -22.19 -1.01 26.42
C GLY A 184 -20.72 -0.56 26.36
N ALA A 185 -20.26 0.07 25.30
CA ALA A 185 -18.93 0.66 25.26
C ALA A 185 -18.86 1.93 26.13
N LYS A 186 -17.78 2.04 26.92
CA LYS A 186 -17.51 3.22 27.76
C LYS A 186 -16.80 4.28 26.92
N LEU A 187 -17.55 4.97 26.05
CA LEU A 187 -17.00 6.01 25.19
C LEU A 187 -16.64 7.24 26.03
N PRO A 188 -15.37 7.70 26.01
CA PRO A 188 -14.91 8.82 26.81
C PRO A 188 -15.41 10.17 26.26
N ASP A 189 -15.47 11.18 27.11
CA ASP A 189 -15.59 12.58 26.72
C ASP A 189 -14.23 13.04 26.17
N LEU A 190 -13.97 12.73 24.92
CA LEU A 190 -12.68 12.94 24.25
C LEU A 190 -12.95 13.49 22.86
N LYS A 191 -12.26 14.59 22.51
CA LYS A 191 -12.37 15.17 21.17
C LYS A 191 -11.83 14.23 20.09
N ILE A 192 -12.55 14.17 18.98
CA ILE A 192 -12.12 13.45 17.78
C ILE A 192 -11.10 14.28 17.01
N GLN A 193 -10.00 13.66 16.61
CA GLN A 193 -8.97 14.21 15.75
C GLN A 193 -8.94 13.36 14.45
N ALA A 194 -9.65 13.80 13.42
CA ALA A 194 -9.67 13.09 12.14
C ALA A 194 -8.40 13.39 11.33
N PHE A 195 -7.74 12.36 10.81
CA PHE A 195 -6.57 12.47 9.92
C PHE A 195 -6.94 12.08 8.49
N HIS A 196 -6.53 12.89 7.52
CA HIS A 196 -6.70 12.64 6.10
C HIS A 196 -5.39 12.81 5.33
N ARG A 197 -5.36 12.40 4.07
CA ARG A 197 -4.19 12.52 3.21
C ARG A 197 -3.97 13.96 2.77
N SER A 198 -2.72 14.38 2.73
CA SER A 198 -2.33 15.74 2.33
C SER A 198 -2.09 15.89 0.83
N GLU A 199 -1.80 14.80 0.16
CA GLU A 199 -1.53 14.71 -1.29
C GLU A 199 -2.70 14.07 -2.05
N ASP A 200 -2.63 14.12 -3.37
CA ASP A 200 -3.57 13.42 -4.27
C ASP A 200 -3.42 11.91 -4.14
N SER A 201 -4.34 11.29 -3.40
CA SER A 201 -4.30 9.90 -2.95
C SER A 201 -5.45 9.08 -3.54
N GLY A 202 -5.13 7.93 -4.13
CA GLY A 202 -6.14 6.95 -4.53
C GLY A 202 -6.86 6.34 -3.34
N THR A 203 -6.20 6.22 -2.18
CA THR A 203 -6.85 5.80 -0.93
C THR A 203 -7.95 6.79 -0.52
N THR A 204 -7.71 8.10 -0.63
CA THR A 204 -8.73 9.15 -0.45
C THR A 204 -9.88 9.00 -1.44
N ASP A 205 -9.58 8.75 -2.72
CA ASP A 205 -10.58 8.57 -3.77
C ASP A 205 -11.52 7.39 -3.45
N ASN A 206 -10.99 6.23 -3.09
CA ASN A 206 -11.81 5.06 -2.75
C ASN A 206 -12.62 5.27 -1.46
N PHE A 207 -12.03 5.85 -0.41
CA PHE A 207 -12.74 6.17 0.82
C PHE A 207 -13.90 7.15 0.57
N THR A 208 -13.68 8.21 -0.21
CA THR A 208 -14.72 9.18 -0.53
C THR A 208 -15.78 8.62 -1.46
N LYS A 209 -15.42 7.74 -2.42
CA LYS A 209 -16.38 6.97 -3.24
C LYS A 209 -17.31 6.12 -2.38
N TYR A 210 -16.76 5.45 -1.36
CA TYR A 210 -17.58 4.71 -0.39
C TYR A 210 -18.60 5.64 0.30
N LEU A 211 -18.17 6.80 0.81
CA LEU A 211 -19.06 7.75 1.47
C LEU A 211 -20.13 8.31 0.51
N ILE A 212 -19.76 8.66 -0.71
CA ILE A 212 -20.69 9.12 -1.76
C ILE A 212 -21.72 8.05 -2.08
N ALA A 213 -21.26 6.81 -2.26
CA ALA A 213 -22.13 5.69 -2.64
C ALA A 213 -23.15 5.33 -1.53
N THR A 214 -22.70 5.32 -0.27
CA THR A 214 -23.47 4.77 0.86
C THR A 214 -24.24 5.82 1.66
N THR A 215 -23.76 7.06 1.71
CA THR A 215 -24.37 8.13 2.53
C THR A 215 -24.36 9.51 1.85
N PRO A 216 -24.95 9.64 0.65
CA PRO A 216 -24.91 10.89 -0.13
C PRO A 216 -25.56 12.08 0.59
N ASP A 217 -26.47 11.82 1.53
CA ASP A 217 -27.10 12.86 2.32
C ASP A 217 -26.17 13.47 3.38
N ASN A 218 -25.20 12.73 3.86
CA ASN A 218 -24.23 13.17 4.87
C ASN A 218 -22.89 13.61 4.27
N TRP A 219 -22.54 13.14 3.06
CA TRP A 219 -21.32 13.48 2.34
C TRP A 219 -21.64 14.23 1.06
N LYS A 220 -21.47 15.55 1.07
CA LYS A 220 -21.84 16.44 -0.06
C LYS A 220 -20.66 16.84 -0.94
N TYR A 221 -19.48 16.32 -0.67
CA TYR A 221 -18.27 16.60 -1.44
C TYR A 221 -18.16 15.68 -2.66
N SER A 222 -17.49 16.15 -3.70
CA SER A 222 -17.12 15.33 -4.86
C SER A 222 -16.08 14.30 -4.46
N GLY A 223 -16.06 13.16 -5.17
CA GLY A 223 -14.96 12.18 -5.10
C GLY A 223 -13.70 12.70 -5.78
N GLY A 224 -12.62 11.94 -5.64
CA GLY A 224 -11.36 12.21 -6.27
C GLY A 224 -10.17 12.05 -5.33
N LYS A 225 -8.97 12.17 -5.90
CA LYS A 225 -7.72 11.95 -5.16
C LYS A 225 -7.45 13.03 -4.10
N ALA A 226 -7.92 14.27 -4.31
CA ALA A 226 -7.75 15.38 -3.37
C ALA A 226 -8.82 15.37 -2.27
N TRP A 227 -8.42 15.62 -1.02
CA TRP A 227 -9.35 15.77 0.10
C TRP A 227 -10.17 17.06 -0.05
N GLN A 228 -11.50 16.97 0.08
CA GLN A 228 -12.43 18.08 -0.14
C GLN A 228 -13.13 18.57 1.13
N ALA A 229 -13.26 17.71 2.15
CA ALA A 229 -14.00 18.07 3.36
C ALA A 229 -13.24 19.10 4.22
N LYS A 230 -14.00 19.85 4.99
CA LYS A 230 -13.46 20.88 5.90
C LYS A 230 -13.03 20.25 7.23
N GLY A 231 -11.89 20.68 7.73
CA GLY A 231 -11.34 20.23 9.02
C GLY A 231 -10.55 18.94 8.90
N GLY A 232 -10.17 18.39 10.05
CA GLY A 232 -9.20 17.30 10.14
C GLY A 232 -7.76 17.80 10.04
N GLN A 233 -6.83 16.85 10.14
CA GLN A 233 -5.39 17.07 10.06
C GLN A 233 -4.83 16.35 8.83
N ALA A 234 -4.09 17.07 8.02
CA ALA A 234 -3.44 16.51 6.84
C ALA A 234 -2.15 15.76 7.23
N ALA A 235 -1.96 14.56 6.69
CA ALA A 235 -0.75 13.77 6.88
C ALA A 235 -0.34 13.10 5.56
N SER A 236 0.97 13.05 5.32
CA SER A 236 1.52 12.53 4.06
C SER A 236 1.61 11.01 4.06
N GLY A 237 1.05 10.38 3.04
CA GLY A 237 1.06 8.94 2.83
C GLY A 237 0.24 8.14 3.86
N SER A 238 0.06 6.85 3.60
CA SER A 238 -0.58 5.93 4.56
C SER A 238 0.20 5.87 5.88
N ALA A 239 1.53 5.85 5.83
CA ALA A 239 2.39 5.86 7.01
C ALA A 239 2.19 7.09 7.90
N GLY A 240 2.09 8.29 7.29
CA GLY A 240 1.89 9.53 8.04
C GLY A 240 0.53 9.57 8.74
N VAL A 241 -0.54 9.12 8.07
CA VAL A 241 -1.87 9.02 8.70
C VAL A 241 -1.86 8.00 9.83
N ALA A 242 -1.32 6.80 9.62
CA ALA A 242 -1.20 5.77 10.65
C ALA A 242 -0.40 6.27 11.88
N GLN A 243 0.71 6.95 11.64
CA GLN A 243 1.52 7.55 12.72
C GLN A 243 0.73 8.64 13.47
N GLY A 244 0.00 9.50 12.76
CA GLY A 244 -0.87 10.51 13.35
C GLY A 244 -1.92 9.89 14.27
N VAL A 245 -2.56 8.80 13.84
CA VAL A 245 -3.51 8.05 14.67
C VAL A 245 -2.83 7.43 15.89
N LYS A 246 -1.70 6.74 15.70
CA LYS A 246 -0.99 6.06 16.78
C LYS A 246 -0.53 7.01 17.89
N GLN A 247 -0.11 8.22 17.55
CA GLN A 247 0.48 9.18 18.48
C GLN A 247 -0.53 10.08 19.20
N ASN A 248 -1.75 10.21 18.70
CA ASN A 248 -2.72 11.17 19.22
C ASN A 248 -3.94 10.46 19.85
N SER A 249 -4.14 10.65 21.12
CA SER A 249 -5.36 10.19 21.80
C SER A 249 -6.58 10.89 21.21
N GLY A 250 -7.63 10.13 20.91
CA GLY A 250 -8.84 10.61 20.23
C GLY A 250 -8.72 10.66 18.70
N ALA A 251 -7.63 10.20 18.12
CA ALA A 251 -7.44 10.21 16.68
C ALA A 251 -8.25 9.11 15.98
N ILE A 252 -8.64 9.39 14.75
CA ILE A 252 -9.13 8.45 13.73
C ILE A 252 -8.57 8.84 12.37
N GLY A 253 -8.24 7.87 11.52
CA GLY A 253 -7.74 8.14 10.18
C GLY A 253 -7.92 6.93 9.26
N TYR A 254 -7.80 7.14 7.94
CA TYR A 254 -7.91 6.07 6.95
C TYR A 254 -6.56 5.82 6.27
N PHE A 255 -6.20 4.57 6.17
CA PHE A 255 -4.96 4.09 5.52
C PHE A 255 -5.13 2.62 5.13
N GLU A 256 -4.26 2.10 4.27
CA GLU A 256 -4.26 0.70 3.89
C GLU A 256 -3.86 -0.18 5.11
N LEU A 257 -4.46 -1.37 5.23
CA LEU A 257 -4.41 -2.24 6.42
C LEU A 257 -2.99 -2.60 6.88
N SER A 258 -2.03 -2.77 5.97
CA SER A 258 -0.64 -3.12 6.33
C SER A 258 0.05 -2.09 7.26
N TYR A 259 -0.51 -0.89 7.34
CA TYR A 259 -0.05 0.17 8.26
C TYR A 259 -0.74 0.13 9.64
N ALA A 260 -1.71 -0.78 9.85
CA ALA A 260 -2.50 -0.84 11.08
C ALA A 260 -1.77 -1.54 12.25
N LYS A 261 -0.49 -1.90 12.10
CA LYS A 261 0.25 -2.57 13.16
C LYS A 261 0.20 -1.78 14.48
N ASP A 262 -0.29 -2.44 15.54
CA ASP A 262 -0.52 -1.85 16.86
C ASP A 262 -1.52 -0.67 16.88
N ILE A 263 -2.43 -0.61 15.90
CA ILE A 263 -3.52 0.37 15.83
C ILE A 263 -4.84 -0.38 15.81
N SER A 264 -5.78 0.00 16.68
CA SER A 264 -7.14 -0.54 16.66
C SER A 264 -7.88 -0.07 15.40
N THR A 265 -8.65 -0.98 14.78
CA THR A 265 -9.40 -0.68 13.54
C THR A 265 -10.90 -0.79 13.79
N VAL A 266 -11.66 0.08 13.12
CA VAL A 266 -13.12 0.14 13.15
C VAL A 266 -13.72 -1.03 12.37
N SER A 267 -14.73 -1.68 12.92
CA SER A 267 -15.62 -2.56 12.14
C SER A 267 -16.74 -1.73 11.51
N ILE A 268 -17.04 -1.98 10.24
CA ILE A 268 -18.05 -1.22 9.50
C ILE A 268 -19.41 -1.93 9.56
N ASP A 269 -20.41 -1.22 10.07
CA ASP A 269 -21.80 -1.65 9.95
C ASP A 269 -22.31 -1.32 8.54
N THR A 270 -22.44 -2.36 7.72
CA THR A 270 -22.94 -2.29 6.34
C THR A 270 -24.46 -2.55 6.26
N GLY A 271 -25.10 -2.86 7.37
CA GLY A 271 -26.45 -3.40 7.41
C GLY A 271 -26.54 -4.89 7.01
N ALA A 272 -25.42 -5.61 6.94
CA ALA A 272 -25.34 -7.07 6.89
C ALA A 272 -25.62 -7.69 8.27
N LYS A 273 -25.50 -9.01 8.41
CA LYS A 273 -25.78 -9.70 9.69
C LYS A 273 -24.90 -9.24 10.84
N SER A 274 -23.67 -8.86 10.55
CA SER A 274 -22.70 -8.39 11.55
C SER A 274 -21.80 -7.31 10.95
N PRO A 275 -21.29 -6.36 11.77
CA PRO A 275 -20.28 -5.43 11.34
C PRO A 275 -19.01 -6.14 10.83
N VAL A 276 -18.41 -5.64 9.77
CA VAL A 276 -17.26 -6.27 9.11
C VAL A 276 -15.97 -5.56 9.51
N LYS A 277 -15.01 -6.32 10.04
CA LYS A 277 -13.66 -5.84 10.36
C LYS A 277 -12.78 -5.86 9.10
N PRO A 278 -11.89 -4.86 8.91
CA PRO A 278 -10.92 -4.93 7.82
C PRO A 278 -9.95 -6.09 8.04
N SER A 279 -9.83 -6.95 7.04
CA SER A 279 -8.88 -8.07 6.98
C SER A 279 -8.61 -8.42 5.53
N THR A 280 -7.55 -9.16 5.29
CA THR A 280 -7.24 -9.72 3.95
C THR A 280 -8.42 -10.50 3.40
N ASP A 281 -9.02 -11.38 4.20
CA ASP A 281 -10.14 -12.21 3.76
C ASP A 281 -11.39 -11.39 3.44
N SER A 282 -11.72 -10.39 4.29
CA SER A 282 -12.90 -9.55 4.06
C SER A 282 -12.74 -8.62 2.84
N ALA A 283 -11.53 -8.18 2.53
CA ALA A 283 -11.22 -7.44 1.32
C ALA A 283 -11.25 -8.35 0.09
N THR A 284 -10.70 -9.57 0.18
CA THR A 284 -10.75 -10.57 -0.91
C THR A 284 -12.20 -10.89 -1.27
N ALA A 285 -13.08 -11.03 -0.28
CA ALA A 285 -14.51 -11.29 -0.50
C ALA A 285 -15.21 -10.14 -1.28
N ASP A 286 -14.84 -8.88 -1.00
CA ASP A 286 -15.38 -7.73 -1.73
C ASP A 286 -14.80 -7.63 -3.15
N ILE A 287 -13.47 -7.75 -3.29
CA ILE A 287 -12.78 -7.64 -4.57
C ILE A 287 -13.16 -8.79 -5.52
N ALA A 288 -13.51 -9.97 -5.00
CA ALA A 288 -14.00 -11.09 -5.81
C ALA A 288 -15.28 -10.77 -6.60
N ALA A 289 -16.07 -9.81 -6.13
CA ALA A 289 -17.27 -9.32 -6.84
C ALA A 289 -16.99 -8.20 -7.83
N ALA A 290 -15.74 -7.70 -7.91
CA ALA A 290 -15.35 -6.61 -8.79
C ALA A 290 -15.47 -7.00 -10.27
N LYS A 291 -15.83 -6.03 -11.09
CA LYS A 291 -16.01 -6.21 -12.53
C LYS A 291 -14.94 -5.44 -13.30
N VAL A 292 -14.34 -6.08 -14.30
CA VAL A 292 -13.51 -5.37 -15.26
C VAL A 292 -14.40 -4.48 -16.11
N VAL A 293 -14.12 -3.18 -16.09
CA VAL A 293 -14.85 -2.14 -16.86
C VAL A 293 -13.95 -1.47 -17.91
N GLY A 294 -12.65 -1.69 -17.83
CA GLY A 294 -11.68 -1.24 -18.83
C GLY A 294 -11.92 -1.89 -20.20
N THR A 295 -11.42 -1.28 -21.24
CA THR A 295 -11.56 -1.74 -22.61
C THR A 295 -10.20 -2.09 -23.23
N GLY A 296 -10.18 -3.08 -24.11
CA GLY A 296 -8.95 -3.54 -24.77
C GLY A 296 -7.98 -4.17 -23.76
N LYS A 297 -6.81 -3.57 -23.60
CA LYS A 297 -5.77 -4.02 -22.64
C LYS A 297 -5.91 -3.38 -21.25
N ASP A 298 -6.78 -2.38 -21.12
CA ASP A 298 -7.06 -1.76 -19.82
C ASP A 298 -7.92 -2.69 -18.96
N LEU A 299 -7.51 -2.94 -17.73
CA LEU A 299 -8.16 -3.86 -16.79
C LEU A 299 -8.67 -3.13 -15.54
N SER A 300 -9.05 -1.87 -15.68
CA SER A 300 -9.66 -1.11 -14.59
C SER A 300 -10.92 -1.82 -14.05
N LEU A 301 -11.12 -1.75 -12.73
CA LEU A 301 -12.17 -2.46 -12.01
C LEU A 301 -13.21 -1.50 -11.47
N GLN A 302 -14.46 -1.98 -11.42
CA GLN A 302 -15.54 -1.38 -10.65
C GLN A 302 -15.72 -2.19 -9.35
N LEU A 303 -15.53 -1.54 -8.20
CA LEU A 303 -15.78 -2.07 -6.87
C LEU A 303 -17.22 -1.78 -6.43
N ASP A 304 -17.80 -2.63 -5.57
CA ASP A 304 -19.13 -2.42 -5.00
C ASP A 304 -19.05 -1.85 -3.58
N TYR A 305 -18.94 -0.54 -3.47
CA TYR A 305 -18.92 0.15 -2.17
C TYR A 305 -20.22 0.03 -1.37
N LYS A 306 -21.31 -0.54 -1.95
CA LYS A 306 -22.58 -0.76 -1.28
C LYS A 306 -22.80 -2.20 -0.86
N THR A 307 -21.79 -3.03 -0.95
CA THR A 307 -21.92 -4.45 -0.63
C THR A 307 -22.50 -4.66 0.77
N LYS A 308 -23.43 -5.59 0.86
CA LYS A 308 -24.01 -6.11 2.09
C LYS A 308 -23.77 -7.61 2.23
N ALA A 309 -22.85 -8.14 1.43
CA ALA A 309 -22.47 -9.54 1.52
C ALA A 309 -21.83 -9.81 2.88
N ASP A 310 -22.23 -10.89 3.52
CA ASP A 310 -21.71 -11.28 4.84
C ASP A 310 -20.18 -11.46 4.74
N GLY A 311 -19.45 -10.77 5.60
CA GLY A 311 -17.99 -10.82 5.67
C GLY A 311 -17.25 -10.00 4.62
N ALA A 312 -17.90 -9.36 3.64
CA ALA A 312 -17.26 -8.46 2.68
C ALA A 312 -17.08 -7.05 3.26
N TYR A 313 -15.84 -6.55 3.24
CA TYR A 313 -15.50 -5.22 3.75
C TYR A 313 -15.68 -4.18 2.63
N PRO A 314 -16.53 -3.15 2.79
CA PRO A 314 -16.95 -2.29 1.70
C PRO A 314 -15.95 -1.18 1.34
N ILE A 315 -14.95 -0.94 2.19
CA ILE A 315 -13.97 0.14 1.98
C ILE A 315 -12.66 -0.47 1.48
N THR A 316 -12.68 -0.92 0.23
CA THR A 316 -11.52 -1.56 -0.41
C THR A 316 -10.89 -0.65 -1.47
N LEU A 317 -9.65 -0.93 -1.77
CA LEU A 317 -8.93 -0.40 -2.90
C LEU A 317 -8.33 -1.54 -3.74
N VAL A 318 -8.10 -1.26 -5.00
CA VAL A 318 -7.21 -2.04 -5.85
C VAL A 318 -6.16 -1.08 -6.38
N THR A 319 -4.89 -1.41 -6.16
CA THR A 319 -3.79 -0.66 -6.76
C THR A 319 -3.44 -1.25 -8.11
N TYR A 320 -3.37 -0.38 -9.09
CA TYR A 320 -2.99 -0.67 -10.47
C TYR A 320 -1.53 -0.29 -10.68
N GLU A 321 -0.78 -1.15 -11.39
CA GLU A 321 0.43 -0.71 -12.02
C GLU A 321 0.10 -0.16 -13.41
N ILE A 322 0.39 1.13 -13.61
CA ILE A 322 0.12 1.86 -14.84
C ILE A 322 1.35 1.80 -15.73
N VAL A 323 1.18 1.30 -16.94
CA VAL A 323 2.21 1.18 -17.98
C VAL A 323 1.62 1.53 -19.35
N CYS A 324 2.47 1.74 -20.35
CA CYS A 324 1.97 1.82 -21.73
C CYS A 324 1.56 0.44 -22.24
N ASP A 325 0.41 0.33 -22.92
CA ASP A 325 0.03 -0.88 -23.65
C ASP A 325 0.95 -1.13 -24.84
N LYS A 326 1.51 -0.05 -25.41
CA LYS A 326 2.47 -0.01 -26.49
C LYS A 326 3.33 1.25 -26.39
N GLY A 327 4.57 1.17 -26.87
CA GLY A 327 5.49 2.31 -26.93
C GLY A 327 6.15 2.63 -25.60
N ASN A 328 6.35 1.62 -24.76
CA ASN A 328 7.20 1.71 -23.58
C ASN A 328 8.65 1.99 -23.98
N LYS A 329 9.43 2.59 -23.08
CA LYS A 329 10.85 2.84 -23.35
C LYS A 329 11.62 1.53 -23.50
N ALA A 330 12.32 1.37 -24.63
CA ALA A 330 13.03 0.14 -24.99
C ALA A 330 14.11 -0.27 -23.97
N ASP A 331 14.73 0.69 -23.30
CA ASP A 331 15.78 0.47 -22.29
C ASP A 331 15.24 -0.06 -20.96
N THR A 332 14.00 0.26 -20.61
CA THR A 332 13.38 -0.16 -19.34
C THR A 332 12.33 -1.25 -19.50
N LEU A 333 11.79 -1.47 -20.72
CA LEU A 333 10.71 -2.43 -20.96
C LEU A 333 11.04 -3.87 -20.53
N PRO A 334 12.23 -4.44 -20.81
CA PRO A 334 12.55 -5.80 -20.37
C PRO A 334 12.45 -5.94 -18.84
N ALA A 335 13.06 -5.02 -18.10
CA ALA A 335 13.04 -5.03 -16.65
C ALA A 335 11.62 -4.78 -16.08
N THR A 336 10.86 -3.88 -16.69
CA THR A 336 9.47 -3.59 -16.32
C THR A 336 8.58 -4.83 -16.51
N LYS A 337 8.66 -5.50 -17.68
CA LYS A 337 7.91 -6.73 -17.94
C LYS A 337 8.27 -7.85 -16.98
N ALA A 338 9.57 -8.07 -16.73
CA ALA A 338 10.03 -9.11 -15.81
C ALA A 338 9.51 -8.85 -14.39
N PHE A 339 9.57 -7.61 -13.91
CA PHE A 339 9.04 -7.23 -12.60
C PHE A 339 7.51 -7.42 -12.52
N LEU A 340 6.76 -6.94 -13.52
CA LEU A 340 5.30 -7.09 -13.57
C LEU A 340 4.88 -8.57 -13.66
N ARG A 341 5.58 -9.41 -14.42
CA ARG A 341 5.37 -10.87 -14.44
C ARG A 341 5.58 -11.49 -13.08
N TYR A 342 6.63 -11.09 -12.37
CA TYR A 342 6.91 -11.59 -11.04
C TYR A 342 5.79 -11.24 -10.06
N ILE A 343 5.39 -9.96 -9.98
CA ILE A 343 4.37 -9.53 -9.03
C ILE A 343 2.97 -10.04 -9.37
N ALA A 344 2.65 -10.24 -10.65
CA ALA A 344 1.41 -10.90 -11.09
C ALA A 344 1.48 -12.43 -10.98
N GLY A 345 2.66 -13.01 -10.81
CA GLY A 345 2.88 -14.43 -10.65
C GLY A 345 2.39 -14.97 -9.31
N GLU A 346 2.31 -16.29 -9.17
CA GLU A 346 1.84 -16.93 -7.94
C GLU A 346 2.70 -16.52 -6.73
N ASP A 347 4.02 -16.52 -6.87
CA ASP A 347 4.92 -16.17 -5.77
C ASP A 347 4.79 -14.71 -5.37
N GLY A 348 4.63 -13.79 -6.34
CA GLY A 348 4.37 -12.38 -6.08
C GLY A 348 3.04 -12.16 -5.36
N GLN A 349 1.98 -12.85 -5.79
CA GLN A 349 0.67 -12.73 -5.15
C GLN A 349 0.62 -13.39 -3.75
N LYS A 350 1.39 -14.47 -3.50
CA LYS A 350 1.54 -15.06 -2.15
C LYS A 350 2.19 -14.09 -1.15
N VAL A 351 3.10 -13.23 -1.61
CA VAL A 351 3.74 -12.21 -0.75
C VAL A 351 2.71 -11.24 -0.19
N LEU A 352 1.63 -10.96 -0.92
CA LEU A 352 0.58 -10.03 -0.49
C LEU A 352 -0.10 -10.47 0.81
N ALA A 353 -0.57 -11.71 0.88
CA ALA A 353 -1.24 -12.24 2.07
C ALA A 353 -0.34 -12.23 3.32
N GLN A 354 0.98 -12.35 3.15
CA GLN A 354 1.96 -12.29 4.23
C GLN A 354 2.21 -10.86 4.74
N ASN A 355 1.72 -9.86 4.01
CA ASN A 355 1.90 -8.44 4.31
C ASN A 355 0.56 -7.70 4.46
N ASP A 356 -0.49 -8.38 4.87
CA ASP A 356 -1.84 -7.85 5.11
C ASP A 356 -2.55 -7.26 3.87
N TYR A 357 -2.14 -7.67 2.65
CA TYR A 357 -2.80 -7.31 1.40
C TYR A 357 -3.67 -8.46 0.87
N ALA A 358 -4.70 -8.12 0.12
CA ALA A 358 -5.54 -9.07 -0.58
C ALA A 358 -4.95 -9.37 -1.98
N PRO A 359 -4.73 -10.64 -2.34
CA PRO A 359 -4.35 -11.00 -3.70
C PRO A 359 -5.48 -10.68 -4.69
N ILE A 360 -5.11 -10.46 -5.93
CA ILE A 360 -6.08 -10.23 -7.00
C ILE A 360 -6.75 -11.57 -7.39
N PRO A 361 -8.09 -11.61 -7.57
CA PRO A 361 -8.81 -12.83 -7.96
C PRO A 361 -8.23 -13.48 -9.22
N ASP A 362 -8.21 -14.82 -9.24
CA ASP A 362 -7.57 -15.62 -10.30
C ASP A 362 -8.04 -15.28 -11.71
N GLU A 363 -9.33 -15.02 -11.89
CA GLU A 363 -9.88 -14.61 -13.21
C GLU A 363 -9.27 -13.30 -13.70
N ILE A 364 -9.07 -12.35 -12.79
CA ILE A 364 -8.54 -11.02 -13.11
C ILE A 364 -7.03 -11.09 -13.31
N ILE A 365 -6.30 -11.72 -12.39
CA ILE A 365 -4.83 -11.79 -12.46
C ILE A 365 -4.35 -12.60 -13.68
N THR A 366 -5.14 -13.56 -14.16
CA THR A 366 -4.87 -14.29 -15.40
C THR A 366 -4.92 -13.36 -16.62
N LYS A 367 -5.89 -12.44 -16.67
CA LYS A 367 -5.98 -11.41 -17.72
C LYS A 367 -4.79 -10.46 -17.63
N VAL A 368 -4.38 -10.06 -16.42
CA VAL A 368 -3.19 -9.22 -16.19
C VAL A 368 -1.93 -9.89 -16.75
N ARG A 369 -1.69 -11.15 -16.42
CA ARG A 369 -0.55 -11.95 -16.93
C ARG A 369 -0.53 -11.96 -18.46
N SER A 370 -1.67 -12.22 -19.09
CA SER A 370 -1.80 -12.20 -20.55
C SER A 370 -1.51 -10.82 -21.15
N THR A 371 -1.99 -9.75 -20.50
CA THR A 371 -1.76 -8.38 -20.94
C THR A 371 -0.29 -7.99 -20.86
N ILE A 372 0.42 -8.38 -19.78
CA ILE A 372 1.86 -8.13 -19.60
C ILE A 372 2.67 -8.73 -20.75
N GLU A 373 2.31 -9.94 -21.22
CA GLU A 373 3.02 -10.56 -22.37
C GLU A 373 2.93 -9.71 -23.64
N GLY A 374 1.82 -9.04 -23.85
CA GLY A 374 1.57 -8.19 -25.01
C GLY A 374 2.08 -6.74 -24.91
N LEU A 375 2.77 -6.36 -23.83
CA LEU A 375 3.38 -5.03 -23.70
C LEU A 375 4.56 -4.86 -24.67
N SER A 376 4.63 -3.71 -25.35
CA SER A 376 5.66 -3.45 -26.36
C SER A 376 6.13 -2.00 -26.35
#